data_beaca22e62e374c547b057fea338c64c
#
_entry.id   beaca22e62e374c547b057fea338c64c
#
_cell.length_a   1.000
_cell.length_b   1.000
_cell.length_c   1.000
_cell.angle_alpha   90.00
_cell.angle_beta   90.00
_cell.angle_gamma   90.00
#
_symmetry.space_group_name_H-M   'P 1'
#
loop_
_entity.id
_entity.type
_entity.pdbx_description
1 polymer ?
#
loop_
_entity_poly.entity_id
_entity_poly.type
_entity_poly.pdbx_seq_one_letter_code
_entity_poly.pdbx_strand_id
1 'polypeptide(L)'
;MRGAVAQYRRSRWRHLVWLPAVVLFALVGGLAAPVLFFRMFPHQASSANRASIELERWTLSAVVTSEPSALVVEVEFIAREEGNMSPPPWPIVSAFMRKHRMTESLQTRALSPTRFEASFEPAMTGAWTVEIEADGSPIQIPVTVR
;
A
#
# COMPACT_ATOMS: atom_id res chain seq x y z
N MET A 1 17.34 28.52 -66.71
CA MET A 1 17.53 28.54 -65.24
C MET A 1 16.20 28.68 -64.49
N ARG A 2 15.28 27.71 -64.57
CA ARG A 2 13.95 27.75 -63.89
C ARG A 2 13.59 26.48 -63.12
N GLY A 3 14.54 25.60 -62.84
CA GLY A 3 14.25 24.29 -62.24
C GLY A 3 14.62 24.11 -60.75
N ALA A 4 15.42 24.98 -60.18
CA ALA A 4 16.00 24.75 -58.83
C ALA A 4 15.13 25.24 -57.64
N VAL A 5 14.19 26.12 -57.88
CA VAL A 5 13.41 26.79 -56.80
C VAL A 5 12.21 25.92 -56.35
N ALA A 6 11.70 25.03 -57.23
CA ALA A 6 10.53 24.22 -56.89
C ALA A 6 10.81 23.00 -56.01
N GLN A 7 12.06 22.50 -56.01
CA GLN A 7 12.42 21.32 -55.18
C GLN A 7 12.66 21.66 -53.73
N TYR A 8 13.11 22.88 -53.39
CA TYR A 8 13.40 23.28 -52.03
C TYR A 8 12.15 23.49 -51.14
N ARG A 9 11.01 23.79 -51.82
CA ARG A 9 9.74 24.01 -51.11
C ARG A 9 9.04 22.74 -50.67
N ARG A 10 9.29 21.58 -51.36
CA ARG A 10 8.65 20.29 -51.03
C ARG A 10 9.29 19.60 -49.83
N SER A 11 10.53 19.87 -49.49
CA SER A 11 11.21 19.20 -48.36
C SER A 11 10.78 19.74 -46.98
N ARG A 12 10.45 21.04 -46.89
CA ARG A 12 10.01 21.67 -45.66
C ARG A 12 8.65 21.19 -45.17
N TRP A 13 7.76 20.79 -46.07
CA TRP A 13 6.41 20.36 -45.69
C TRP A 13 6.38 18.90 -45.19
N ARG A 14 7.34 18.09 -45.54
CA ARG A 14 7.40 16.70 -45.07
C ARG A 14 7.74 16.60 -43.58
N HIS A 15 8.50 17.55 -43.05
CA HIS A 15 8.82 17.58 -41.61
C HIS A 15 7.66 18.14 -40.76
N LEU A 16 6.81 19.00 -41.35
CA LEU A 16 5.68 19.57 -40.61
C LEU A 16 4.56 18.57 -40.36
N VAL A 17 4.41 17.56 -41.21
CA VAL A 17 3.36 16.52 -41.08
C VAL A 17 3.65 15.55 -39.92
N TRP A 18 4.94 15.40 -39.57
CA TRP A 18 5.33 14.50 -38.47
C TRP A 18 5.31 15.15 -37.09
N LEU A 19 5.29 16.47 -37.04
CA LEU A 19 5.28 17.23 -35.79
C LEU A 19 4.08 16.86 -34.87
N PRO A 20 2.82 16.83 -35.36
CA PRO A 20 1.69 16.45 -34.52
C PRO A 20 1.76 15.00 -34.03
N ALA A 21 2.31 14.07 -34.86
CA ALA A 21 2.48 12.69 -34.45
C ALA A 21 3.52 12.53 -33.34
N VAL A 22 4.64 13.25 -33.38
CA VAL A 22 5.67 13.25 -32.35
C VAL A 22 5.15 13.87 -31.05
N VAL A 23 4.38 14.96 -31.14
CA VAL A 23 3.76 15.60 -29.95
C VAL A 23 2.71 14.69 -29.34
N LEU A 24 1.90 14.00 -30.15
CA LEU A 24 0.91 13.03 -29.65
C LEU A 24 1.58 11.84 -28.95
N PHE A 25 2.68 11.33 -29.52
CA PHE A 25 3.45 10.23 -28.93
C PHE A 25 4.11 10.65 -27.61
N ALA A 26 4.63 11.88 -27.54
CA ALA A 26 5.21 12.42 -26.31
C ALA A 26 4.15 12.64 -25.21
N LEU A 27 2.94 13.11 -25.58
CA LEU A 27 1.83 13.29 -24.65
C LEU A 27 1.28 11.94 -24.13
N VAL A 28 1.06 10.98 -25.01
CA VAL A 28 0.55 9.65 -24.63
C VAL A 28 1.63 8.87 -23.86
N GLY A 29 2.88 8.93 -24.30
CA GLY A 29 4.00 8.30 -23.62
C GLY A 29 4.30 8.93 -22.26
N GLY A 30 4.21 10.25 -22.17
CA GLY A 30 4.43 11.00 -20.92
C GLY A 30 3.35 10.75 -19.86
N LEU A 31 2.09 10.54 -20.27
CA LEU A 31 0.99 10.20 -19.36
C LEU A 31 0.95 8.71 -18.99
N ALA A 32 1.35 7.82 -19.88
CA ALA A 32 1.35 6.39 -19.65
C ALA A 32 2.61 5.91 -18.89
N ALA A 33 3.74 6.60 -19.03
CA ALA A 33 5.00 6.23 -18.38
C ALA A 33 4.90 6.15 -16.86
N PRO A 34 4.32 7.10 -16.12
CA PRO A 34 4.19 6.96 -14.68
C PRO A 34 3.29 5.79 -14.28
N VAL A 35 2.19 5.54 -14.99
CA VAL A 35 1.28 4.43 -14.68
C VAL A 35 1.94 3.07 -14.94
N LEU A 36 2.73 2.94 -16.01
CA LEU A 36 3.50 1.75 -16.31
C LEU A 36 4.69 1.59 -15.35
N PHE A 37 5.34 2.71 -14.96
CA PHE A 37 6.43 2.71 -14.00
C PHE A 37 5.96 2.24 -12.62
N PHE A 38 4.81 2.72 -12.14
CA PHE A 38 4.20 2.24 -10.88
C PHE A 38 3.73 0.78 -10.97
N ARG A 39 3.45 0.26 -12.16
CA ARG A 39 3.08 -1.15 -12.36
C ARG A 39 4.30 -2.09 -12.50
N MET A 40 5.41 -1.60 -13.09
CA MET A 40 6.64 -2.39 -13.27
C MET A 40 7.57 -2.39 -12.05
N PHE A 41 7.49 -1.36 -11.24
CA PHE A 41 8.14 -1.33 -9.93
C PHE A 41 7.03 -1.28 -8.86
N PRO A 42 6.41 -2.42 -8.54
CA PRO A 42 5.72 -2.48 -7.27
C PRO A 42 6.81 -2.07 -6.27
N HIS A 43 6.55 -1.00 -5.52
CA HIS A 43 7.37 -0.67 -4.34
C HIS A 43 7.66 -1.99 -3.69
N GLN A 44 8.94 -2.30 -3.44
CA GLN A 44 9.38 -3.57 -2.87
C GLN A 44 8.35 -3.90 -1.82
N ALA A 45 7.54 -4.91 -2.09
CA ALA A 45 6.41 -5.21 -1.25
C ALA A 45 7.05 -5.51 0.10
N SER A 46 7.03 -4.54 0.98
CA SER A 46 7.32 -4.78 2.37
C SER A 46 6.42 -5.97 2.66
N SER A 47 6.98 -7.05 3.16
CA SER A 47 6.26 -8.32 3.29
C SER A 47 5.02 -8.05 4.17
N ALA A 48 3.94 -7.65 3.51
CA ALA A 48 2.71 -7.32 4.19
C ALA A 48 2.05 -8.64 4.55
N ASN A 49 2.16 -9.02 5.81
CA ASN A 49 1.39 -10.13 6.33
C ASN A 49 -0.02 -9.64 6.61
N ARG A 50 -0.98 -10.37 6.08
CA ARG A 50 -2.39 -10.01 6.16
C ARG A 50 -3.17 -11.15 6.79
N ALA A 51 -4.13 -10.81 7.66
CA ALA A 51 -5.06 -11.78 8.21
C ALA A 51 -6.43 -11.12 8.40
N SER A 52 -7.48 -11.92 8.45
CA SER A 52 -8.82 -11.46 8.73
C SER A 52 -9.57 -12.47 9.62
N ILE A 53 -10.48 -11.95 10.44
CA ILE A 53 -11.35 -12.77 11.28
C ILE A 53 -12.77 -12.18 11.23
N GLU A 54 -13.75 -13.07 11.22
CA GLU A 54 -15.16 -12.69 11.33
C GLU A 54 -15.56 -12.59 12.81
N LEU A 55 -16.03 -11.43 13.21
CA LEU A 55 -16.68 -11.18 14.49
C LEU A 55 -18.19 -11.17 14.29
N GLU A 56 -18.95 -11.07 15.36
CA GLU A 56 -20.41 -11.13 15.29
C GLU A 56 -21.01 -10.10 14.30
N ARG A 57 -20.56 -8.84 14.38
CA ARG A 57 -21.08 -7.72 13.57
C ARG A 57 -20.07 -7.12 12.62
N TRP A 58 -18.83 -7.49 12.71
CA TRP A 58 -17.72 -6.92 11.99
C TRP A 58 -16.83 -7.99 11.37
N THR A 59 -16.22 -7.67 10.26
CA THR A 59 -15.04 -8.39 9.78
C THR A 59 -13.82 -7.54 10.11
N LEU A 60 -12.92 -8.05 10.94
CA LEU A 60 -11.64 -7.43 11.20
C LEU A 60 -10.66 -7.87 10.13
N SER A 61 -10.04 -6.92 9.45
CA SER A 61 -8.93 -7.13 8.51
C SER A 61 -7.70 -6.42 9.07
N ALA A 62 -6.60 -7.13 9.16
CA ALA A 62 -5.34 -6.59 9.65
C ALA A 62 -4.21 -6.78 8.66
N VAL A 63 -3.36 -5.77 8.54
CA VAL A 63 -2.16 -5.77 7.71
C VAL A 63 -0.98 -5.37 8.58
N VAL A 64 0.06 -6.18 8.60
CA VAL A 64 1.32 -5.86 9.27
C VAL A 64 2.39 -5.60 8.23
N THR A 65 2.92 -4.39 8.23
CA THR A 65 3.97 -3.94 7.32
C THR A 65 5.27 -3.80 8.10
N SER A 66 6.32 -4.45 7.61
CA SER A 66 7.67 -4.28 8.16
C SER A 66 8.38 -3.19 7.38
N GLU A 67 8.63 -2.07 8.03
CA GLU A 67 9.46 -0.98 7.56
C GLU A 67 10.91 -1.14 8.07
N PRO A 68 11.90 -0.40 7.55
CA PRO A 68 13.30 -0.57 7.97
C PRO A 68 13.55 -0.36 9.47
N SER A 69 12.75 0.48 10.13
CA SER A 69 12.90 0.82 11.56
C SER A 69 11.67 0.53 12.40
N ALA A 70 10.55 0.13 11.79
CA ALA A 70 9.30 -0.02 12.50
C ALA A 70 8.45 -1.17 11.96
N LEU A 71 7.60 -1.73 12.81
CA LEU A 71 6.43 -2.51 12.40
C LEU A 71 5.20 -1.63 12.50
N VAL A 72 4.45 -1.55 11.41
CA VAL A 72 3.19 -0.82 11.34
C VAL A 72 2.06 -1.82 11.20
N VAL A 73 1.07 -1.70 12.06
CA VAL A 73 -0.11 -2.56 12.10
C VAL A 73 -1.33 -1.71 11.77
N GLU A 74 -1.94 -1.98 10.63
CA GLU A 74 -3.21 -1.36 10.25
C GLU A 74 -4.34 -2.35 10.50
N VAL A 75 -5.38 -1.90 11.18
CA VAL A 75 -6.58 -2.68 11.48
C VAL A 75 -7.79 -1.96 10.91
N GLU A 76 -8.59 -2.67 10.13
CA GLU A 76 -9.82 -2.15 9.53
C GLU A 76 -11.00 -3.04 9.90
N PHE A 77 -12.10 -2.42 10.33
CA PHE A 77 -13.36 -3.08 10.59
C PHE A 77 -14.35 -2.81 9.47
N ILE A 78 -14.88 -3.87 8.89
CA ILE A 78 -15.88 -3.83 7.83
C ILE A 78 -17.19 -4.36 8.42
N ALA A 79 -18.24 -3.56 8.38
CA ALA A 79 -19.56 -3.98 8.86
C ALA A 79 -20.10 -5.16 8.02
N ARG A 80 -20.62 -6.19 8.68
CA ARG A 80 -21.20 -7.37 8.00
C ARG A 80 -22.63 -7.13 7.52
N GLU A 81 -23.33 -6.20 8.18
CA GLU A 81 -24.73 -5.86 7.86
C GLU A 81 -24.82 -4.40 7.47
N GLU A 82 -25.61 -4.11 6.44
CA GLU A 82 -25.93 -2.74 6.06
C GLU A 82 -26.78 -2.09 7.18
N GLY A 83 -26.36 -0.88 7.58
CA GLY A 83 -27.06 -0.14 8.65
C GLY A 83 -26.56 -0.45 10.06
N ASN A 84 -25.48 -1.21 10.22
CA ASN A 84 -24.85 -1.39 11.53
C ASN A 84 -24.31 -0.04 12.03
N MET A 85 -24.98 0.56 13.02
CA MET A 85 -24.60 1.84 13.62
C MET A 85 -23.78 1.66 14.91
N SER A 86 -23.53 0.43 15.34
CA SER A 86 -22.67 0.18 16.51
C SER A 86 -21.22 0.54 16.18
N PRO A 87 -20.47 1.18 17.10
CA PRO A 87 -19.04 1.37 16.90
C PRO A 87 -18.32 0.02 16.88
N PRO A 88 -17.24 -0.12 16.11
CA PRO A 88 -16.40 -1.32 16.17
C PRO A 88 -15.74 -1.44 17.55
N PRO A 89 -15.40 -2.66 17.98
CA PRO A 89 -14.64 -2.85 19.20
C PRO A 89 -13.25 -2.22 19.06
N TRP A 90 -12.71 -1.70 20.18
CA TRP A 90 -11.36 -1.13 20.18
C TRP A 90 -10.33 -2.26 20.07
N PRO A 91 -9.43 -2.27 19.07
CA PRO A 91 -8.44 -3.33 18.94
C PRO A 91 -7.30 -3.13 19.97
N ILE A 92 -6.95 -4.21 20.66
CA ILE A 92 -5.76 -4.27 21.50
C ILE A 92 -4.67 -4.96 20.66
N VAL A 93 -3.56 -4.25 20.47
CA VAL A 93 -2.45 -4.76 19.65
C VAL A 93 -1.24 -5.01 20.55
N SER A 94 -0.66 -6.18 20.42
CA SER A 94 0.59 -6.56 21.07
C SER A 94 1.52 -7.26 20.09
N ALA A 95 2.81 -7.21 20.35
CA ALA A 95 3.81 -7.94 19.58
C ALA A 95 4.69 -8.76 20.53
N PHE A 96 5.02 -9.98 20.15
CA PHE A 96 5.88 -10.80 20.97
C PHE A 96 6.90 -11.59 20.14
N MET A 97 8.07 -11.79 20.75
CA MET A 97 9.14 -12.62 20.23
C MET A 97 9.35 -13.82 21.14
N ARG A 98 8.84 -14.99 20.74
CA ARG A 98 8.88 -16.22 21.58
C ARG A 98 10.28 -16.60 22.01
N LYS A 99 11.27 -16.50 21.09
CA LYS A 99 12.66 -16.92 21.36
C LYS A 99 13.27 -16.17 22.54
N HIS A 100 12.93 -14.90 22.72
CA HIS A 100 13.50 -14.04 23.76
C HIS A 100 12.51 -13.70 24.89
N ARG A 101 11.30 -14.26 24.86
CA ARG A 101 10.22 -13.98 25.82
C ARG A 101 9.93 -12.48 25.96
N MET A 102 10.05 -11.75 24.88
CA MET A 102 9.74 -10.33 24.83
C MET A 102 8.29 -10.14 24.43
N THR A 103 7.62 -9.20 25.08
CA THR A 103 6.25 -8.79 24.76
C THR A 103 6.19 -7.27 24.83
N GLU A 104 5.63 -6.65 23.79
CA GLU A 104 5.42 -5.22 23.66
C GLU A 104 3.91 -4.98 23.46
N SER A 105 3.33 -4.11 24.29
CA SER A 105 1.96 -3.63 24.09
C SER A 105 1.99 -2.35 23.29
N LEU A 106 1.28 -2.33 22.16
CA LEU A 106 1.30 -1.21 21.25
C LEU A 106 0.16 -0.25 21.56
N GLN A 107 0.45 1.04 21.47
CA GLN A 107 -0.60 2.05 21.54
C GLN A 107 -1.34 2.12 20.20
N THR A 108 -2.63 1.84 20.25
CA THR A 108 -3.50 1.90 19.09
C THR A 108 -4.09 3.29 18.94
N ARG A 109 -4.00 3.86 17.74
CA ARG A 109 -4.55 5.16 17.36
C ARG A 109 -5.67 4.98 16.35
N ALA A 110 -6.81 5.62 16.54
CA ALA A 110 -7.86 5.66 15.53
C ALA A 110 -7.46 6.62 14.40
N LEU A 111 -7.50 6.13 13.17
CA LEU A 111 -7.37 6.94 11.95
C LEU A 111 -8.74 7.38 11.43
N SER A 112 -9.76 6.57 11.64
CA SER A 112 -11.16 6.82 11.32
C SER A 112 -12.04 6.02 12.28
N PRO A 113 -13.37 6.16 12.23
CA PRO A 113 -14.28 5.35 13.08
C PRO A 113 -14.09 3.83 12.96
N THR A 114 -13.57 3.35 11.84
CA THR A 114 -13.39 1.91 11.56
C THR A 114 -11.95 1.50 11.26
N ARG A 115 -11.00 2.45 11.26
CA ARG A 115 -9.59 2.16 10.97
C ARG A 115 -8.70 2.61 12.10
N PHE A 116 -7.79 1.72 12.47
CA PHE A 116 -6.85 1.91 13.56
C PHE A 116 -5.44 1.59 13.10
N GLU A 117 -4.47 2.23 13.72
CA GLU A 117 -3.05 2.02 13.46
C GLU A 117 -2.33 1.86 14.78
N ALA A 118 -1.39 0.93 14.81
CA ALA A 118 -0.41 0.82 15.87
C ALA A 118 0.97 0.65 15.25
N SER A 119 1.99 1.22 15.85
CA SER A 119 3.37 1.09 15.39
C SER A 119 4.32 0.93 16.57
N PHE A 120 5.41 0.21 16.36
CA PHE A 120 6.50 0.12 17.33
C PHE A 120 7.83 -0.12 16.61
N GLU A 121 8.91 0.27 17.28
CA GLU A 121 10.27 0.01 16.84
C GLU A 121 10.77 -1.27 17.50
N PRO A 122 10.90 -2.40 16.75
CA PRO A 122 11.37 -3.63 17.33
C PRO A 122 12.81 -3.49 17.84
N ALA A 123 13.02 -3.80 19.12
CA ALA A 123 14.35 -3.72 19.74
C ALA A 123 15.35 -4.74 19.15
N MET A 124 14.86 -5.74 18.44
CA MET A 124 15.67 -6.81 17.84
C MET A 124 15.10 -7.25 16.50
N THR A 125 16.02 -7.63 15.59
CA THR A 125 15.64 -8.33 14.35
C THR A 125 15.24 -9.78 14.65
N GLY A 126 14.46 -10.38 13.76
CA GLY A 126 14.04 -11.78 13.89
C GLY A 126 12.54 -12.00 13.72
N ALA A 127 12.08 -13.16 14.14
CA ALA A 127 10.69 -13.57 14.02
C ALA A 127 9.85 -13.04 15.18
N TRP A 128 8.92 -12.17 14.85
CA TRP A 128 7.92 -11.60 15.74
C TRP A 128 6.54 -12.17 15.41
N THR A 129 5.64 -12.11 16.36
CA THR A 129 4.21 -12.37 16.14
C THR A 129 3.45 -11.16 16.65
N VAL A 130 2.66 -10.55 15.78
CA VAL A 130 1.70 -9.52 16.16
C VAL A 130 0.39 -10.18 16.51
N GLU A 131 -0.14 -9.87 17.68
CA GLU A 131 -1.45 -10.31 18.13
C GLU A 131 -2.39 -9.11 18.20
N ILE A 132 -3.55 -9.27 17.62
CA ILE A 132 -4.61 -8.26 17.61
C ILE A 132 -5.82 -8.91 18.22
N GLU A 133 -6.29 -8.38 19.33
CA GLU A 133 -7.49 -8.84 20.02
C GLU A 133 -8.61 -7.81 19.83
N ALA A 134 -9.76 -8.27 19.40
CA ALA A 134 -10.97 -7.48 19.31
C ALA A 134 -12.16 -8.35 19.73
N ASP A 135 -12.97 -7.84 20.65
CA ASP A 135 -14.15 -8.55 21.17
C ASP A 135 -13.82 -9.97 21.71
N GLY A 136 -12.67 -10.08 22.41
CA GLY A 136 -12.20 -11.35 22.96
C GLY A 136 -11.70 -12.39 21.93
N SER A 137 -11.61 -12.01 20.67
CA SER A 137 -11.16 -12.87 19.57
C SER A 137 -9.76 -12.47 19.11
N PRO A 138 -8.71 -13.23 19.44
CA PRO A 138 -7.35 -12.92 19.03
C PRO A 138 -7.06 -13.44 17.61
N ILE A 139 -6.29 -12.65 16.87
CA ILE A 139 -5.70 -13.01 15.58
C ILE A 139 -4.19 -12.85 15.67
N GLN A 140 -3.42 -13.81 15.18
CA GLN A 140 -1.97 -13.78 15.24
C GLN A 140 -1.37 -13.74 13.84
N ILE A 141 -0.47 -12.78 13.62
CA ILE A 141 0.21 -12.55 12.34
C ILE A 141 1.72 -12.69 12.55
N PRO A 142 2.36 -13.73 12.03
CA PRO A 142 3.81 -13.85 12.09
C PRO A 142 4.46 -12.84 11.14
N VAL A 143 5.54 -12.20 11.58
CA VAL A 143 6.29 -11.23 10.81
C VAL A 143 7.78 -11.37 11.05
N THR A 144 8.60 -11.13 10.04
CA THR A 144 10.06 -11.14 10.17
C THR A 144 10.60 -9.73 10.01
N VAL A 145 11.30 -9.27 11.06
CA VAL A 145 12.05 -8.01 11.06
C VAL A 145 13.49 -8.30 10.62
N ARG A 146 13.96 -7.56 9.63
CA ARG A 146 15.29 -7.73 9.03
C ARG A 146 16.22 -6.56 9.36
#